data_07efdc93a24067e40eef4c170b84b83d
#
_entry.id   07efdc93a24067e40eef4c170b84b83d
#
_cell.length_a   1.000
_cell.length_b   1.000
_cell.length_c   1.000
_cell.angle_alpha   90.00
_cell.angle_beta   90.00
_cell.angle_gamma   90.00
#
_symmetry.space_group_name_H-M   'P 1'
#
loop_
_entity.id
_entity.type
_entity.pdbx_description
1 polymer ?
#
loop_
_entity_poly.entity_id
_entity_poly.type
_entity_poly.pdbx_seq_one_letter_code
_entity_poly.pdbx_strand_id
1 'polypeptide(L)'
;MALLKIAKLGNPVLRQVATAIDLNELVDPASDLQAFIDDMIETMYHEGGVGLAAPQVNRSVQIVVLEYTENARYPGEISIPLTVLVNPVLSGYSKETKEGWESCLSLVDFRGLVPRSTTITLNAYDRHGKKIQKTVSGFEAVVLQHEIDHLQGLVFLDRMKDFTKLSYQEEFDKFWIKKEGSTLS
;
A
#
# COMPACT_ATOMS: atom_id res chain seq x y z
N MET A 1 -1.14 -22.15 3.56
CA MET A 1 -0.91 -20.69 3.61
C MET A 1 0.00 -20.42 4.78
N ALA A 2 1.02 -19.62 4.60
CA ALA A 2 2.02 -19.31 5.62
C ALA A 2 2.07 -17.80 5.85
N LEU A 3 2.23 -17.39 7.11
CA LEU A 3 2.46 -15.99 7.44
C LEU A 3 3.88 -15.59 7.07
N LEU A 4 4.01 -14.58 6.23
CA LEU A 4 5.29 -14.06 5.75
C LEU A 4 5.84 -13.02 6.73
N LYS A 5 7.16 -13.00 6.90
CA LYS A 5 7.81 -12.04 7.79
C LYS A 5 7.87 -10.65 7.14
N ILE A 6 7.30 -9.64 7.80
CA ILE A 6 7.37 -8.25 7.35
C ILE A 6 8.79 -7.69 7.50
N ALA A 7 9.32 -7.17 6.40
CA ALA A 7 10.55 -6.38 6.37
C ALA A 7 10.30 -5.01 7.00
N LYS A 8 11.12 -4.61 7.96
CA LYS A 8 11.00 -3.31 8.64
C LYS A 8 11.95 -2.28 8.02
N LEU A 9 11.64 -1.01 8.23
CA LEU A 9 12.49 0.11 7.80
C LEU A 9 13.96 -0.15 8.20
N GLY A 10 14.89 0.04 7.26
CA GLY A 10 16.30 -0.33 7.38
C GLY A 10 16.65 -1.64 6.68
N ASN A 11 15.66 -2.50 6.34
CA ASN A 11 15.93 -3.67 5.50
C ASN A 11 16.21 -3.20 4.05
N PRO A 12 17.35 -3.62 3.44
CA PRO A 12 17.73 -3.18 2.08
C PRO A 12 16.69 -3.51 1.00
N VAL A 13 15.89 -4.57 1.17
CA VAL A 13 14.87 -4.97 0.19
C VAL A 13 13.85 -3.87 -0.06
N LEU A 14 13.53 -3.06 0.98
CA LEU A 14 12.59 -1.94 0.87
C LEU A 14 13.13 -0.76 0.06
N ARG A 15 14.40 -0.81 -0.33
CA ARG A 15 15.08 0.23 -1.12
C ARG A 15 15.47 -0.24 -2.51
N GLN A 16 15.04 -1.44 -2.89
CA GLN A 16 15.27 -2.01 -4.22
C GLN A 16 14.07 -1.73 -5.13
N VAL A 17 14.34 -1.48 -6.40
CA VAL A 17 13.30 -1.51 -7.44
C VAL A 17 12.93 -2.97 -7.69
N ALA A 18 11.66 -3.30 -7.54
CA ALA A 18 11.16 -4.64 -7.69
C ALA A 18 11.18 -5.10 -9.16
N THR A 19 11.50 -6.38 -9.37
CA THR A 19 11.57 -6.99 -10.71
C THR A 19 10.17 -7.31 -11.23
N ALA A 20 9.92 -7.01 -12.50
CA ALA A 20 8.67 -7.39 -13.16
C ALA A 20 8.55 -8.91 -13.26
N ILE A 21 7.32 -9.41 -13.13
CA ILE A 21 6.97 -10.84 -13.28
C ILE A 21 6.76 -11.16 -14.75
N ASP A 22 7.30 -12.28 -15.21
CA ASP A 22 6.90 -12.87 -16.49
C ASP A 22 5.47 -13.42 -16.37
N LEU A 23 4.59 -12.99 -17.27
CA LEU A 23 3.18 -13.42 -17.23
C LEU A 23 3.02 -14.91 -17.54
N ASN A 24 3.95 -15.54 -18.25
CA ASN A 24 3.94 -16.99 -18.45
C ASN A 24 4.25 -17.72 -17.14
N GLU A 25 5.21 -17.21 -16.34
CA GLU A 25 5.51 -17.73 -15.02
C GLU A 25 4.33 -17.56 -14.06
N LEU A 26 3.63 -16.40 -14.15
CA LEU A 26 2.48 -16.10 -13.29
C LEU A 26 1.37 -17.15 -13.41
N VAL A 27 1.12 -17.67 -14.61
CA VAL A 27 0.05 -18.64 -14.88
C VAL A 27 0.54 -20.09 -14.95
N ASP A 28 1.83 -20.32 -14.79
CA ASP A 28 2.41 -21.67 -14.75
C ASP A 28 2.01 -22.36 -13.43
N PRO A 29 1.31 -23.50 -13.48
CA PRO A 29 0.95 -24.24 -12.26
C PRO A 29 2.15 -24.82 -11.50
N ALA A 30 3.33 -24.88 -12.11
CA ALA A 30 4.58 -25.29 -11.45
C ALA A 30 5.27 -24.13 -10.73
N SER A 31 4.84 -22.88 -10.97
CA SER A 31 5.36 -21.69 -10.28
C SER A 31 4.83 -21.58 -8.85
N ASP A 32 5.63 -21.03 -7.95
CA ASP A 32 5.21 -20.74 -6.57
C ASP A 32 4.43 -19.43 -6.43
N LEU A 33 4.28 -18.64 -7.51
CA LEU A 33 3.72 -17.29 -7.47
C LEU A 33 2.29 -17.26 -6.95
N GLN A 34 1.44 -18.23 -7.32
CA GLN A 34 0.04 -18.24 -6.84
C GLN A 34 -0.02 -18.53 -5.33
N ALA A 35 0.78 -19.48 -4.84
CA ALA A 35 0.88 -19.75 -3.40
C ALA A 35 1.47 -18.56 -2.65
N PHE A 36 2.46 -17.88 -3.20
CA PHE A 36 3.03 -16.66 -2.62
C PHE A 36 2.01 -15.51 -2.55
N ILE A 37 1.17 -15.33 -3.57
CA ILE A 37 0.08 -14.34 -3.55
C ILE A 37 -0.91 -14.66 -2.44
N ASP A 38 -1.28 -15.94 -2.26
CA ASP A 38 -2.19 -16.35 -1.18
C ASP A 38 -1.57 -16.11 0.20
N ASP A 39 -0.28 -16.38 0.38
CA ASP A 39 0.46 -16.08 1.61
C ASP A 39 0.56 -14.56 1.88
N MET A 40 0.71 -13.74 0.84
CA MET A 40 0.66 -12.27 0.97
C MET A 40 -0.71 -11.80 1.44
N ILE A 41 -1.80 -12.33 0.88
CA ILE A 41 -3.17 -11.96 1.27
C ILE A 41 -3.41 -12.32 2.74
N GLU A 42 -3.05 -13.54 3.16
CA GLU A 42 -3.19 -13.98 4.54
C GLU A 42 -2.36 -13.12 5.50
N THR A 43 -1.12 -12.80 5.10
CA THR A 43 -0.25 -11.91 5.89
C THR A 43 -0.83 -10.50 6.02
N MET A 44 -1.36 -9.94 4.94
CA MET A 44 -2.03 -8.63 4.96
C MET A 44 -3.19 -8.61 5.97
N TYR A 45 -4.04 -9.62 5.97
CA TYR A 45 -5.15 -9.74 6.92
C TYR A 45 -4.67 -9.90 8.37
N HIS A 46 -3.69 -10.78 8.58
CA HIS A 46 -3.12 -11.03 9.92
C HIS A 46 -2.54 -9.75 10.54
N GLU A 47 -1.85 -8.95 9.74
CA GLU A 47 -1.24 -7.68 10.17
C GLU A 47 -2.25 -6.51 10.22
N GLY A 48 -3.51 -6.72 9.82
CA GLY A 48 -4.53 -5.68 9.77
C GLY A 48 -4.22 -4.58 8.75
N GLY A 49 -3.54 -4.93 7.66
CA GLY A 49 -3.19 -4.02 6.56
C GLY A 49 -4.35 -3.81 5.60
N VAL A 50 -4.32 -2.68 4.89
CA VAL A 50 -5.19 -2.36 3.75
C VAL A 50 -4.53 -2.76 2.44
N GLY A 51 -3.20 -2.80 2.40
CA GLY A 51 -2.38 -3.23 1.29
C GLY A 51 -1.07 -3.85 1.76
N LEU A 52 -0.44 -4.60 0.86
CA LEU A 52 0.86 -5.22 1.09
C LEU A 52 1.57 -5.40 -0.27
N ALA A 53 2.78 -4.88 -0.38
CA ALA A 53 3.64 -5.08 -1.54
C ALA A 53 4.67 -6.19 -1.28
N ALA A 54 5.03 -6.97 -2.31
CA ALA A 54 5.95 -8.10 -2.19
C ALA A 54 7.33 -7.74 -1.57
N PRO A 55 7.94 -6.56 -1.81
CA PRO A 55 9.15 -6.17 -1.11
C PRO A 55 8.99 -6.11 0.42
N GLN A 56 7.80 -5.80 0.93
CA GLN A 56 7.53 -5.77 2.37
C GLN A 56 7.56 -7.18 3.01
N VAL A 57 7.51 -8.23 2.22
CA VAL A 57 7.65 -9.62 2.67
C VAL A 57 8.94 -10.28 2.12
N ASN A 58 9.98 -9.46 1.90
CA ASN A 58 11.32 -9.88 1.49
C ASN A 58 11.42 -10.52 0.09
N ARG A 59 10.44 -10.32 -0.80
CA ARG A 59 10.51 -10.75 -2.19
C ARG A 59 10.39 -9.55 -3.13
N SER A 60 11.49 -9.16 -3.78
CA SER A 60 11.56 -7.93 -4.60
C SER A 60 10.99 -8.15 -6.01
N VAL A 61 9.69 -8.44 -6.09
CA VAL A 61 8.92 -8.60 -7.34
C VAL A 61 7.71 -7.68 -7.38
N GLN A 62 7.21 -7.37 -8.58
CA GLN A 62 6.12 -6.41 -8.77
C GLN A 62 4.75 -7.06 -8.55
N ILE A 63 4.44 -7.34 -7.28
CA ILE A 63 3.12 -7.80 -6.83
C ILE A 63 2.65 -6.92 -5.67
N VAL A 64 1.37 -6.54 -5.70
CA VAL A 64 0.65 -5.85 -4.63
C VAL A 64 -0.67 -6.58 -4.40
N VAL A 65 -1.04 -6.74 -3.13
CA VAL A 65 -2.37 -7.16 -2.71
C VAL A 65 -3.00 -6.05 -1.89
N LEU A 66 -4.30 -5.79 -2.07
CA LEU A 66 -5.02 -4.78 -1.32
C LEU A 66 -6.48 -5.18 -1.15
N GLU A 67 -7.04 -4.83 -0.02
CA GLU A 67 -8.47 -4.90 0.30
C GLU A 67 -8.79 -3.90 1.39
N TYR A 68 -9.93 -3.25 1.30
CA TYR A 68 -10.46 -2.42 2.36
C TYR A 68 -11.95 -2.64 2.53
N THR A 69 -12.34 -3.04 3.71
CA THR A 69 -13.72 -2.97 4.18
C THR A 69 -13.81 -1.89 5.26
N GLU A 70 -14.92 -1.16 5.32
CA GLU A 70 -15.11 -0.09 6.28
C GLU A 70 -14.73 -0.53 7.70
N ASN A 71 -13.87 0.25 8.35
CA ASN A 71 -13.42 -0.01 9.71
C ASN A 71 -13.16 1.31 10.46
N ALA A 72 -12.93 1.22 11.79
CA ALA A 72 -12.70 2.39 12.62
C ALA A 72 -11.42 3.18 12.30
N ARG A 73 -10.48 2.60 11.55
CA ARG A 73 -9.19 3.24 11.20
C ARG A 73 -9.34 4.28 10.08
N TYR A 74 -10.27 4.04 9.14
CA TYR A 74 -10.57 4.92 8.01
C TYR A 74 -12.08 5.04 7.83
N PRO A 75 -12.79 5.69 8.77
CA PRO A 75 -14.25 5.77 8.74
C PRO A 75 -14.73 6.59 7.53
N GLY A 76 -15.78 6.09 6.87
CA GLY A 76 -16.41 6.77 5.72
C GLY A 76 -15.69 6.60 4.38
N GLU A 77 -14.59 5.84 4.31
CA GLU A 77 -13.93 5.54 3.05
C GLU A 77 -14.65 4.42 2.29
N ILE A 78 -14.60 4.50 0.96
CA ILE A 78 -15.26 3.51 0.09
C ILE A 78 -14.49 2.18 0.13
N SER A 79 -15.21 1.08 0.27
CA SER A 79 -14.63 -0.26 0.26
C SER A 79 -13.87 -0.55 -1.05
N ILE A 80 -12.73 -1.20 -0.92
CA ILE A 80 -11.91 -1.70 -2.03
C ILE A 80 -11.99 -3.23 -1.98
N PRO A 81 -12.51 -3.91 -3.02
CA PRO A 81 -12.56 -5.37 -3.04
C PRO A 81 -11.16 -5.95 -3.08
N LEU A 82 -10.99 -7.19 -2.58
CA LEU A 82 -9.72 -7.89 -2.68
C LEU A 82 -9.20 -7.86 -4.11
N THR A 83 -8.04 -7.25 -4.26
CA THR A 83 -7.42 -6.99 -5.56
C THR A 83 -5.96 -7.43 -5.51
N VAL A 84 -5.55 -8.20 -6.50
CA VAL A 84 -4.15 -8.57 -6.74
C VAL A 84 -3.69 -7.86 -7.99
N LEU A 85 -2.57 -7.15 -7.88
CA LEU A 85 -1.97 -6.41 -8.98
C LEU A 85 -0.57 -6.96 -9.27
N VAL A 86 -0.35 -7.37 -10.51
CA VAL A 86 0.95 -7.81 -11.03
C VAL A 86 1.44 -6.80 -12.06
N ASN A 87 2.71 -6.41 -11.96
CA ASN A 87 3.35 -5.40 -12.80
C ASN A 87 2.55 -4.08 -12.88
N PRO A 88 2.11 -3.51 -11.75
CA PRO A 88 1.31 -2.30 -11.77
C PRO A 88 2.14 -1.08 -12.17
N VAL A 89 1.53 -0.23 -13.01
CA VAL A 89 2.07 1.06 -13.43
C VAL A 89 1.03 2.14 -13.21
N LEU A 90 1.42 3.20 -12.53
CA LEU A 90 0.60 4.39 -12.36
C LEU A 90 0.97 5.47 -13.37
N SER A 91 -0.04 6.14 -13.89
CA SER A 91 0.09 7.27 -14.81
C SER A 91 -1.07 8.24 -14.60
N GLY A 92 -1.15 9.31 -15.38
CA GLY A 92 -2.29 10.22 -15.36
C GLY A 92 -2.54 10.85 -13.99
N TYR A 93 -1.49 11.12 -13.23
CA TYR A 93 -1.59 11.77 -11.92
C TYR A 93 -2.25 13.14 -12.04
N SER A 94 -3.30 13.38 -11.24
CA SER A 94 -3.90 14.72 -11.13
C SER A 94 -2.88 15.73 -10.59
N LYS A 95 -3.00 17.00 -11.04
CA LYS A 95 -2.25 18.10 -10.44
C LYS A 95 -2.73 18.42 -9.03
N GLU A 96 -4.01 18.16 -8.77
CA GLU A 96 -4.61 18.28 -7.45
C GLU A 96 -4.05 17.20 -6.54
N THR A 97 -3.58 17.62 -5.36
CA THR A 97 -3.09 16.72 -4.31
C THR A 97 -3.86 16.97 -3.02
N LYS A 98 -4.02 15.93 -2.22
CA LYS A 98 -4.59 16.01 -0.87
C LYS A 98 -3.59 15.41 0.11
N GLU A 99 -3.37 16.08 1.23
CA GLU A 99 -2.58 15.54 2.32
C GLU A 99 -3.44 14.59 3.17
N GLY A 100 -2.85 13.45 3.52
CA GLY A 100 -3.46 12.45 4.39
C GLY A 100 -2.43 11.81 5.30
N TRP A 101 -2.86 11.37 6.49
CA TRP A 101 -2.01 10.61 7.40
C TRP A 101 -1.88 9.18 6.92
N GLU A 102 -0.64 8.75 6.68
CA GLU A 102 -0.31 7.40 6.27
C GLU A 102 0.40 6.62 7.38
N SER A 103 0.24 5.30 7.33
CA SER A 103 1.01 4.33 8.08
C SER A 103 1.42 3.20 7.16
N CYS A 104 2.38 2.39 7.59
CA CYS A 104 2.91 1.28 6.81
C CYS A 104 3.21 0.08 7.71
N LEU A 105 2.94 -1.14 7.25
CA LEU A 105 3.29 -2.37 7.97
C LEU A 105 4.81 -2.51 8.19
N SER A 106 5.61 -1.88 7.34
CA SER A 106 7.07 -1.82 7.51
C SER A 106 7.54 -0.72 8.47
N LEU A 107 6.65 0.18 8.91
CA LEU A 107 6.89 1.31 9.81
C LEU A 107 5.73 1.47 10.82
N VAL A 108 5.37 0.39 11.50
CA VAL A 108 4.13 0.28 12.31
C VAL A 108 3.96 1.36 13.37
N ASP A 109 5.07 1.84 13.95
CA ASP A 109 5.05 2.80 15.04
C ASP A 109 4.96 4.25 14.58
N PHE A 110 4.87 4.50 13.25
CA PHE A 110 4.92 5.84 12.69
C PHE A 110 3.68 6.20 11.90
N ARG A 111 3.34 7.48 11.97
CA ARG A 111 2.38 8.18 11.12
C ARG A 111 3.06 9.37 10.46
N GLY A 112 2.76 9.61 9.19
CA GLY A 112 3.27 10.78 8.48
C GLY A 112 2.21 11.41 7.61
N LEU A 113 2.21 12.74 7.53
CA LEU A 113 1.33 13.49 6.64
C LEU A 113 1.94 13.54 5.24
N VAL A 114 1.25 12.94 4.27
CA VAL A 114 1.78 12.72 2.91
C VAL A 114 0.84 13.32 1.87
N PRO A 115 1.35 14.15 0.93
CA PRO A 115 0.57 14.60 -0.21
C PRO A 115 0.48 13.52 -1.28
N ARG A 116 -0.74 13.21 -1.72
CA ARG A 116 -1.03 12.27 -2.81
C ARG A 116 -1.90 12.92 -3.88
N SER A 117 -1.69 12.54 -5.13
CA SER A 117 -2.61 12.91 -6.21
C SER A 117 -4.00 12.34 -5.93
N THR A 118 -5.03 13.17 -6.12
CA THR A 118 -6.42 12.78 -5.83
C THR A 118 -6.99 11.79 -6.83
N THR A 119 -6.39 11.72 -8.04
CA THR A 119 -6.80 10.82 -9.12
C THR A 119 -5.56 10.30 -9.85
N ILE A 120 -5.58 9.04 -10.23
CA ILE A 120 -4.52 8.34 -10.98
C ILE A 120 -5.12 7.37 -11.99
N THR A 121 -4.37 6.98 -12.99
CA THR A 121 -4.70 5.86 -13.89
C THR A 121 -3.80 4.67 -13.57
N LEU A 122 -4.41 3.53 -13.23
CA LEU A 122 -3.77 2.25 -12.99
C LEU A 122 -3.78 1.41 -14.26
N ASN A 123 -2.62 0.83 -14.62
CA ASN A 123 -2.47 -0.26 -15.57
C ASN A 123 -1.75 -1.40 -14.86
N ALA A 124 -2.30 -2.61 -14.90
CA ALA A 124 -1.75 -3.79 -14.24
C ALA A 124 -2.25 -5.07 -14.91
N TYR A 125 -1.86 -6.20 -14.33
CA TYR A 125 -2.50 -7.49 -14.59
C TYR A 125 -3.06 -8.05 -13.27
N ASP A 126 -4.14 -8.83 -13.35
CA ASP A 126 -4.62 -9.61 -12.20
C ASP A 126 -3.76 -10.87 -12.02
N ARG A 127 -4.05 -11.65 -10.96
CA ARG A 127 -3.33 -12.91 -10.67
C ARG A 127 -3.45 -13.98 -11.77
N HIS A 128 -4.36 -13.82 -12.73
CA HIS A 128 -4.57 -14.72 -13.86
C HIS A 128 -3.99 -14.17 -15.17
N GLY A 129 -3.22 -13.06 -15.11
CA GLY A 129 -2.62 -12.43 -16.29
C GLY A 129 -3.59 -11.60 -17.14
N LYS A 130 -4.82 -11.35 -16.65
CA LYS A 130 -5.78 -10.50 -17.35
C LYS A 130 -5.46 -9.03 -17.09
N LYS A 131 -5.46 -8.21 -18.15
CA LYS A 131 -5.22 -6.76 -18.05
C LYS A 131 -6.28 -6.04 -17.22
N ILE A 132 -5.80 -5.15 -16.36
CA ILE A 132 -6.58 -4.19 -15.59
C ILE A 132 -6.17 -2.79 -16.06
N GLN A 133 -7.15 -1.97 -16.42
CA GLN A 133 -6.95 -0.55 -16.69
C GLN A 133 -8.12 0.23 -16.13
N LYS A 134 -7.86 1.13 -15.19
CA LYS A 134 -8.90 1.97 -14.59
C LYS A 134 -8.34 3.29 -14.10
N THR A 135 -9.19 4.31 -14.09
CA THR A 135 -8.92 5.57 -13.38
C THR A 135 -9.58 5.46 -12.01
N VAL A 136 -8.82 5.78 -10.97
CA VAL A 136 -9.26 5.70 -9.57
C VAL A 136 -9.02 7.03 -8.86
N SER A 137 -9.79 7.29 -7.81
CA SER A 137 -9.70 8.51 -7.02
C SER A 137 -9.91 8.24 -5.53
N GLY A 138 -9.71 9.28 -4.70
CA GLY A 138 -9.94 9.19 -3.27
C GLY A 138 -9.02 8.20 -2.57
N PHE A 139 -9.56 7.45 -1.61
CA PHE A 139 -8.80 6.53 -0.77
C PHE A 139 -8.08 5.42 -1.56
N GLU A 140 -8.76 4.83 -2.57
CA GLU A 140 -8.13 3.82 -3.41
C GLU A 140 -6.90 4.38 -4.15
N ALA A 141 -6.94 5.63 -4.62
CA ALA A 141 -5.80 6.26 -5.26
C ALA A 141 -4.63 6.47 -4.28
N VAL A 142 -4.91 6.79 -3.01
CA VAL A 142 -3.88 6.91 -1.96
C VAL A 142 -3.22 5.58 -1.69
N VAL A 143 -4.01 4.51 -1.45
CA VAL A 143 -3.50 3.16 -1.18
C VAL A 143 -2.64 2.66 -2.34
N LEU A 144 -3.10 2.80 -3.57
CA LEU A 144 -2.33 2.37 -4.75
C LEU A 144 -1.01 3.12 -4.90
N GLN A 145 -0.98 4.44 -4.65
CA GLN A 145 0.28 5.20 -4.66
C GLN A 145 1.23 4.73 -3.56
N HIS A 146 0.72 4.42 -2.37
CA HIS A 146 1.52 3.90 -1.26
C HIS A 146 2.15 2.54 -1.60
N GLU A 147 1.34 1.58 -2.04
CA GLU A 147 1.81 0.22 -2.30
C GLU A 147 2.76 0.15 -3.51
N ILE A 148 2.50 0.95 -4.55
CA ILE A 148 3.37 0.96 -5.74
C ILE A 148 4.68 1.71 -5.46
N ASP A 149 4.72 2.66 -4.54
CA ASP A 149 5.97 3.25 -4.06
C ASP A 149 6.92 2.16 -3.52
N HIS A 150 6.43 1.15 -2.80
CA HIS A 150 7.26 0.03 -2.33
C HIS A 150 7.91 -0.74 -3.48
N LEU A 151 7.24 -0.86 -4.63
CA LEU A 151 7.82 -1.50 -5.82
C LEU A 151 8.94 -0.67 -6.46
N GLN A 152 8.99 0.63 -6.16
CA GLN A 152 10.02 1.57 -6.60
C GLN A 152 11.12 1.79 -5.54
N GLY A 153 11.13 1.01 -4.45
CA GLY A 153 12.08 1.15 -3.36
C GLY A 153 11.85 2.38 -2.48
N LEU A 154 10.62 2.89 -2.47
CA LEU A 154 10.21 4.06 -1.68
C LEU A 154 9.28 3.64 -0.55
N VAL A 155 9.31 4.42 0.52
CA VAL A 155 8.35 4.34 1.63
C VAL A 155 7.66 5.70 1.79
N PHE A 156 6.57 5.77 2.55
CA PHE A 156 5.81 7.03 2.67
C PHE A 156 6.65 8.21 3.19
N LEU A 157 7.70 7.96 3.98
CA LEU A 157 8.63 8.99 4.44
C LEU A 157 9.29 9.75 3.28
N ASP A 158 9.59 9.06 2.17
CA ASP A 158 10.21 9.67 1.00
C ASP A 158 9.27 10.63 0.24
N ARG A 159 7.96 10.57 0.54
CA ARG A 159 6.93 11.44 -0.03
C ARG A 159 6.54 12.60 0.90
N MET A 160 6.96 12.56 2.15
CA MET A 160 6.70 13.66 3.10
C MET A 160 7.42 14.92 2.67
N LYS A 161 6.72 16.05 2.79
CA LYS A 161 7.30 17.39 2.55
C LYS A 161 7.74 18.09 3.84
N ASP A 162 7.13 17.71 4.96
CA ASP A 162 7.34 18.33 6.26
C ASP A 162 7.49 17.24 7.34
N PHE A 163 8.72 17.00 7.79
CA PHE A 163 9.01 16.03 8.83
C PHE A 163 8.54 16.45 10.24
N THR A 164 8.12 17.70 10.45
CA THR A 164 7.45 18.10 11.70
C THR A 164 6.08 17.42 11.85
N LYS A 165 5.59 16.82 10.76
CA LYS A 165 4.36 16.02 10.69
C LYS A 165 4.64 14.51 10.74
N LEU A 166 5.83 14.07 11.14
CA LEU A 166 6.11 12.68 11.48
C LEU A 166 5.85 12.49 12.97
N SER A 167 5.05 11.49 13.30
CA SER A 167 4.65 11.20 14.68
C SER A 167 4.76 9.72 15.00
N TYR A 168 5.07 9.39 16.24
CA TYR A 168 4.80 8.06 16.76
C TYR A 168 3.28 7.83 16.83
N GLN A 169 2.84 6.57 16.64
CA GLN A 169 1.43 6.21 16.65
C GLN A 169 0.72 6.68 17.94
N GLU A 170 1.33 6.43 19.11
CA GLU A 170 0.76 6.83 20.39
C GLU A 170 0.59 8.37 20.56
N GLU A 171 1.50 9.16 19.99
CA GLU A 171 1.42 10.62 20.03
C GLU A 171 0.43 11.13 18.97
N PHE A 172 0.36 10.44 17.79
CA PHE A 172 -0.68 10.71 16.80
C PHE A 172 -2.08 10.53 17.39
N ASP A 173 -2.31 9.42 18.10
CA ASP A 173 -3.60 9.12 18.71
C ASP A 173 -4.01 10.15 19.78
N LYS A 174 -3.04 10.72 20.50
CA LYS A 174 -3.30 11.75 21.52
C LYS A 174 -3.59 13.12 20.94
N PHE A 175 -2.85 13.54 19.92
CA PHE A 175 -2.78 14.94 19.51
C PHE A 175 -3.32 15.23 18.11
N TRP A 176 -3.36 14.23 17.21
CA TRP A 176 -3.72 14.46 15.83
C TRP A 176 -5.06 13.85 15.41
N ILE A 177 -5.55 12.81 16.11
CA ILE A 177 -6.91 12.33 15.91
C ILE A 177 -7.85 13.37 16.51
N LYS A 178 -8.73 13.93 15.68
CA LYS A 178 -9.83 14.77 16.18
C LYS A 178 -10.73 13.91 17.06
N LYS A 179 -10.72 14.16 18.36
CA LYS A 179 -11.73 13.60 19.26
C LYS A 179 -13.06 14.22 18.85
N GLU A 180 -14.03 13.42 18.43
CA GLU A 180 -15.40 13.89 18.25
C GLU A 180 -15.83 14.62 19.54
N GLY A 181 -16.14 15.91 19.42
CA GLY A 181 -16.66 16.73 20.52
C GLY A 181 -15.68 17.71 21.19
N SER A 182 -14.40 17.81 20.79
CA SER A 182 -13.55 18.89 21.31
C SER A 182 -13.47 20.06 20.32
N THR A 183 -14.29 21.06 20.53
CA THR A 183 -14.02 22.44 20.06
C THR A 183 -12.73 22.88 20.73
N LEU A 184 -11.66 23.04 19.95
CA LEU A 184 -10.48 23.78 20.43
C LEU A 184 -10.89 25.24 20.69
N SER A 185 -10.89 25.62 21.96
CA SER A 185 -10.90 27.00 22.41
C SER A 185 -9.54 27.66 22.21
#